data_d9f81c04c3fff6bc1e78afd7e21e6a1a
#
_entry.id   d9f81c04c3fff6bc1e78afd7e21e6a1a
#
_cell.length_a   1.000
_cell.length_b   1.000
_cell.length_c   1.000
_cell.angle_alpha   90.00
_cell.angle_beta   90.00
_cell.angle_gamma   90.00
#
_symmetry.space_group_name_H-M   'P 1'
#
loop_
_entity.id
_entity.type
_entity.pdbx_description
1 polymer ?
#
loop_
_entity_poly.entity_id
_entity_poly.type
_entity_poly.pdbx_seq_one_letter_code
_entity_poly.pdbx_strand_id
1 'polypeptide(L)'
;MTFAEARSGFPVLERYAYLNAGSVGPLSRRTAEAMHAVQSHGLEHGRGSMAAFEASTAQETALRESLAALINVPADRLLLTTSTTEGCNLVVTGMDLGPDDEVVTTDAEHPGLMLPLEASGAKIKKARVTELPASEALEAITAEVTPSTRLIALSHVLWLNGHVMPLADIKRVTGLPLLVDGAQSVGAIPVDASVADWYTVSGQKWLCGPETTGALYVADPEGLKPRMKHYFASVRTDATRLAVVHLGHELVAGLKAAVADQPEWGFRRAAELVALCREALIRAGFDVRTEAGHSTLVSFRAPGEPVEVVKAAYDRGVVIRYLPDGWLRASVGWWNDESDIQRLVAALPAPG
;
A
#
# COMPACT_ATOMS: atom_id res chain seq x y z
N MET A 1 13.90 -1.34 20.23
CA MET A 1 12.81 -0.35 20.51
C MET A 1 11.61 -1.11 21.06
N THR A 2 11.13 -0.69 22.23
CA THR A 2 9.90 -1.22 22.86
C THR A 2 8.67 -0.66 22.16
N PHE A 3 7.50 -1.28 22.41
CA PHE A 3 6.23 -0.77 21.88
C PHE A 3 5.92 0.65 22.38
N ALA A 4 6.14 0.94 23.66
CA ALA A 4 5.87 2.26 24.23
C ALA A 4 6.75 3.36 23.60
N GLU A 5 8.03 3.08 23.39
CA GLU A 5 8.96 3.98 22.68
C GLU A 5 8.50 4.22 21.24
N ALA A 6 8.15 3.15 20.51
CA ALA A 6 7.71 3.24 19.13
C ALA A 6 6.40 4.04 18.98
N ARG A 7 5.39 3.74 19.83
CA ARG A 7 4.10 4.44 19.83
C ARG A 7 4.23 5.92 20.20
N SER A 8 5.09 6.26 21.16
CA SER A 8 5.33 7.67 21.57
C SER A 8 5.92 8.54 20.45
N GLY A 9 6.51 7.91 19.44
CA GLY A 9 6.95 8.57 18.20
C GLY A 9 5.83 9.16 17.36
N PHE A 10 4.57 8.80 17.61
CA PHE A 10 3.38 9.26 16.87
C PHE A 10 2.46 10.14 17.74
N PRO A 11 2.64 11.47 17.77
CA PRO A 11 1.87 12.38 18.65
C PRO A 11 0.36 12.32 18.47
N VAL A 12 -0.11 12.00 17.25
CA VAL A 12 -1.53 11.88 16.93
C VAL A 12 -2.23 10.81 17.77
N LEU A 13 -1.50 9.77 18.20
CA LEU A 13 -2.04 8.65 18.99
C LEU A 13 -2.35 9.02 20.46
N GLU A 14 -1.81 10.13 20.96
CA GLU A 14 -2.20 10.67 22.26
C GLU A 14 -3.65 11.18 22.27
N ARG A 15 -4.10 11.65 21.11
CA ARG A 15 -5.42 12.25 20.94
C ARG A 15 -6.43 11.32 20.30
N TYR A 16 -6.02 10.56 19.29
CA TYR A 16 -6.90 9.73 18.47
C TYR A 16 -6.54 8.26 18.53
N ALA A 17 -7.56 7.39 18.55
CA ALA A 17 -7.48 6.03 18.06
C ALA A 17 -7.37 6.10 16.52
N TYR A 18 -6.14 6.14 16.01
CA TYR A 18 -5.88 6.32 14.57
C TYR A 18 -5.90 4.98 13.85
N LEU A 19 -7.06 4.64 13.28
CA LEU A 19 -7.37 3.35 12.64
C LEU A 19 -7.65 3.53 11.14
N ASN A 20 -6.85 4.36 10.45
CA ASN A 20 -7.06 4.66 9.02
C ASN A 20 -5.79 4.65 8.17
N ALA A 21 -4.78 3.87 8.54
CA ALA A 21 -3.54 3.74 7.76
C ALA A 21 -3.77 3.21 6.33
N GLY A 22 -4.83 2.45 6.10
CA GLY A 22 -5.23 2.04 4.75
C GLY A 22 -5.62 3.21 3.82
N SER A 23 -5.81 4.43 4.36
CA SER A 23 -5.91 5.67 3.58
C SER A 23 -4.58 6.43 3.61
N VAL A 24 -4.18 6.90 4.81
CA VAL A 24 -2.89 7.54 5.09
C VAL A 24 -2.47 7.12 6.50
N GLY A 25 -1.23 6.72 6.70
CA GLY A 25 -0.66 6.34 7.99
C GLY A 25 -0.39 7.56 8.90
N PRO A 26 -0.24 7.36 10.21
CA PRO A 26 0.15 8.44 11.10
C PRO A 26 1.60 8.87 10.83
N LEU A 27 1.89 10.15 10.86
CA LEU A 27 3.24 10.68 10.67
C LEU A 27 4.03 10.65 11.99
N SER A 28 5.24 10.06 11.99
CA SER A 28 6.11 10.07 13.16
C SER A 28 6.89 11.38 13.32
N ARG A 29 7.31 11.70 14.57
CA ARG A 29 8.22 12.82 14.83
C ARG A 29 9.53 12.66 14.04
N ARG A 30 10.10 11.47 14.03
CA ARG A 30 11.36 11.16 13.34
C ARG A 30 11.25 11.37 11.83
N THR A 31 10.13 10.98 11.23
CA THR A 31 9.86 11.25 9.81
C THR A 31 9.79 12.76 9.54
N ALA A 32 9.07 13.52 10.36
CA ALA A 32 8.95 14.97 10.23
C ALA A 32 10.31 15.67 10.44
N GLU A 33 11.07 15.25 11.43
CA GLU A 33 12.42 15.79 11.72
C GLU A 33 13.40 15.52 10.57
N ALA A 34 13.37 14.33 9.97
CA ALA A 34 14.20 14.01 8.81
C ALA A 34 13.87 14.91 7.60
N MET A 35 12.60 15.19 7.36
CA MET A 35 12.16 16.11 6.31
C MET A 35 12.64 17.54 6.57
N HIS A 36 12.43 18.04 7.80
CA HIS A 36 12.85 19.39 8.21
C HIS A 36 14.38 19.57 8.13
N ALA A 37 15.15 18.55 8.48
CA ALA A 37 16.61 18.61 8.41
C ALA A 37 17.11 18.86 6.97
N VAL A 38 16.50 18.23 5.97
CA VAL A 38 16.83 18.45 4.54
C VAL A 38 16.45 19.87 4.12
N GLN A 39 15.27 20.35 4.53
CA GLN A 39 14.83 21.71 4.21
C GLN A 39 15.74 22.77 4.83
N SER A 40 16.09 22.63 6.12
CA SER A 40 16.99 23.55 6.84
C SER A 40 18.38 23.57 6.22
N HIS A 41 18.93 22.39 5.89
CA HIS A 41 20.22 22.31 5.20
C HIS A 41 20.19 23.03 3.85
N GLY A 42 19.11 22.86 3.09
CA GLY A 42 18.92 23.54 1.80
C GLY A 42 18.82 25.06 1.91
N LEU A 43 18.22 25.57 3.00
CA LEU A 43 18.15 27.00 3.29
C LEU A 43 19.52 27.59 3.61
N GLU A 44 20.34 26.88 4.38
CA GLU A 44 21.64 27.37 4.86
C GLU A 44 22.77 27.21 3.82
N HIS A 45 22.77 26.10 3.06
CA HIS A 45 23.89 25.71 2.21
C HIS A 45 23.55 25.68 0.71
N GLY A 46 22.28 25.89 0.36
CA GLY A 46 21.78 25.75 -1.03
C GLY A 46 21.59 24.29 -1.44
N ARG A 47 20.95 24.09 -2.60
CA ARG A 47 20.53 22.77 -3.09
C ARG A 47 21.21 22.32 -4.39
N GLY A 48 22.00 23.17 -5.02
CA GLY A 48 22.54 22.98 -6.37
C GLY A 48 24.03 22.67 -6.44
N SER A 49 24.70 22.39 -5.32
CA SER A 49 26.12 22.03 -5.33
C SER A 49 26.32 20.55 -5.69
N MET A 50 27.50 20.20 -6.20
CA MET A 50 27.86 18.79 -6.45
C MET A 50 27.71 17.93 -5.19
N ALA A 51 28.14 18.44 -4.05
CA ALA A 51 27.99 17.73 -2.76
C ALA A 51 26.50 17.48 -2.42
N ALA A 52 25.60 18.43 -2.71
CA ALA A 52 24.18 18.25 -2.50
C ALA A 52 23.60 17.15 -3.43
N PHE A 53 24.01 17.10 -4.70
CA PHE A 53 23.60 16.03 -5.62
C PHE A 53 24.12 14.66 -5.21
N GLU A 54 25.38 14.57 -4.79
CA GLU A 54 25.97 13.31 -4.29
C GLU A 54 25.23 12.81 -3.04
N ALA A 55 24.96 13.70 -2.07
CA ALA A 55 24.23 13.39 -0.85
C ALA A 55 22.78 12.91 -1.17
N SER A 56 22.10 13.56 -2.11
CA SER A 56 20.77 13.17 -2.55
C SER A 56 20.78 11.79 -3.20
N THR A 57 21.71 11.54 -4.11
CA THR A 57 21.84 10.24 -4.79
C THR A 57 22.11 9.11 -3.77
N ALA A 58 22.96 9.38 -2.78
CA ALA A 58 23.23 8.42 -1.71
C ALA A 58 21.98 8.14 -0.85
N GLN A 59 21.15 9.15 -0.57
CA GLN A 59 19.90 8.95 0.16
C GLN A 59 18.87 8.15 -0.64
N GLU A 60 18.72 8.42 -1.94
CA GLU A 60 17.84 7.65 -2.82
C GLU A 60 18.28 6.17 -2.91
N THR A 61 19.58 5.93 -3.06
CA THR A 61 20.15 4.58 -3.08
C THR A 61 19.85 3.84 -1.79
N ALA A 62 20.13 4.45 -0.63
CA ALA A 62 19.87 3.83 0.67
C ALA A 62 18.38 3.59 0.92
N LEU A 63 17.47 4.46 0.45
CA LEU A 63 16.03 4.22 0.53
C LEU A 63 15.62 3.04 -0.35
N ARG A 64 16.12 2.95 -1.59
CA ARG A 64 15.84 1.82 -2.50
C ARG A 64 16.31 0.50 -1.89
N GLU A 65 17.51 0.47 -1.30
CA GLU A 65 18.03 -0.71 -0.59
C GLU A 65 17.13 -1.13 0.57
N SER A 66 16.69 -0.17 1.39
CA SER A 66 15.81 -0.45 2.53
C SER A 66 14.43 -0.96 2.10
N LEU A 67 13.82 -0.36 1.07
CA LEU A 67 12.54 -0.81 0.53
C LEU A 67 12.66 -2.17 -0.15
N ALA A 68 13.72 -2.41 -0.91
CA ALA A 68 13.99 -3.67 -1.57
C ALA A 68 14.16 -4.83 -0.57
N ALA A 69 14.89 -4.59 0.51
CA ALA A 69 15.02 -5.55 1.60
C ALA A 69 13.68 -5.86 2.28
N LEU A 70 12.82 -4.83 2.48
CA LEU A 70 11.51 -4.99 3.10
C LEU A 70 10.55 -5.89 2.29
N ILE A 71 10.67 -5.90 0.95
CA ILE A 71 9.80 -6.67 0.06
C ILE A 71 10.53 -7.84 -0.63
N ASN A 72 11.74 -8.19 -0.16
CA ASN A 72 12.56 -9.33 -0.62
C ASN A 72 12.90 -9.31 -2.12
N VAL A 73 13.42 -8.18 -2.62
CA VAL A 73 13.83 -8.04 -4.03
C VAL A 73 15.20 -7.35 -4.14
N PRO A 74 15.91 -7.44 -5.29
CA PRO A 74 17.14 -6.70 -5.54
C PRO A 74 16.88 -5.18 -5.67
N ALA A 75 17.76 -4.35 -5.10
CA ALA A 75 17.60 -2.90 -5.10
C ALA A 75 17.73 -2.25 -6.49
N ASP A 76 18.48 -2.86 -7.40
CA ASP A 76 18.60 -2.43 -8.80
C ASP A 76 17.34 -2.69 -9.63
N ARG A 77 16.41 -3.50 -9.10
CA ARG A 77 15.08 -3.77 -9.65
C ARG A 77 13.97 -2.88 -9.08
N LEU A 78 14.30 -1.93 -8.22
CA LEU A 78 13.36 -1.01 -7.59
C LEU A 78 13.59 0.42 -8.07
N LEU A 79 12.51 1.14 -8.42
CA LEU A 79 12.53 2.58 -8.63
C LEU A 79 11.56 3.28 -7.67
N LEU A 80 11.87 4.51 -7.30
CA LEU A 80 10.98 5.34 -6.50
C LEU A 80 9.87 5.94 -7.39
N THR A 81 8.66 6.01 -6.86
CA THR A 81 7.48 6.59 -7.51
C THR A 81 6.75 7.51 -6.53
N THR A 82 5.81 8.31 -7.04
CA THR A 82 4.96 9.16 -6.20
C THR A 82 3.78 8.39 -5.58
N SER A 83 3.43 7.23 -6.13
CA SER A 83 2.27 6.44 -5.69
C SER A 83 2.24 5.07 -6.36
N THR A 84 1.41 4.16 -5.82
CA THR A 84 1.07 2.89 -6.50
C THR A 84 0.40 3.14 -7.85
N THR A 85 -0.43 4.18 -7.98
CA THR A 85 -1.08 4.56 -9.24
C THR A 85 -0.06 4.91 -10.32
N GLU A 86 1.02 5.64 -10.01
CA GLU A 86 2.10 5.90 -10.95
C GLU A 86 2.76 4.58 -11.38
N GLY A 87 3.07 3.69 -10.43
CA GLY A 87 3.64 2.38 -10.71
C GLY A 87 2.74 1.54 -11.65
N CYS A 88 1.44 1.50 -11.39
CA CYS A 88 0.47 0.81 -12.26
C CYS A 88 0.45 1.42 -13.68
N ASN A 89 0.43 2.75 -13.80
CA ASN A 89 0.49 3.43 -15.10
C ASN A 89 1.78 3.12 -15.87
N LEU A 90 2.93 3.12 -15.19
CA LEU A 90 4.21 2.79 -15.83
C LEU A 90 4.19 1.39 -16.43
N VAL A 91 3.66 0.40 -15.71
CA VAL A 91 3.56 -0.98 -16.19
C VAL A 91 2.56 -1.09 -17.33
N VAL A 92 1.33 -0.66 -17.11
CA VAL A 92 0.24 -0.82 -18.08
C VAL A 92 0.56 -0.13 -19.41
N THR A 93 1.06 1.10 -19.36
CA THR A 93 1.47 1.82 -20.57
C THR A 93 2.72 1.22 -21.22
N GLY A 94 3.64 0.68 -20.42
CA GLY A 94 4.88 0.06 -20.89
C GLY A 94 4.69 -1.29 -21.55
N MET A 95 3.60 -2.01 -21.25
CA MET A 95 3.25 -3.30 -21.85
C MET A 95 2.69 -3.19 -23.27
N ASP A 96 2.24 -2.00 -23.69
CA ASP A 96 1.68 -1.77 -25.03
C ASP A 96 0.48 -2.69 -25.34
N LEU A 97 -0.45 -2.79 -24.40
CA LEU A 97 -1.67 -3.60 -24.53
C LEU A 97 -2.63 -2.97 -25.55
N GLY A 98 -3.35 -3.80 -26.29
CA GLY A 98 -4.29 -3.40 -27.31
C GLY A 98 -5.67 -4.08 -27.22
N PRO A 99 -6.60 -3.78 -28.14
CA PRO A 99 -7.99 -4.24 -28.08
C PRO A 99 -8.17 -5.74 -28.23
N ASP A 100 -7.16 -6.46 -28.71
CA ASP A 100 -7.19 -7.93 -28.82
C ASP A 100 -6.62 -8.63 -27.59
N ASP A 101 -5.92 -7.89 -26.71
CA ASP A 101 -5.37 -8.40 -25.48
C ASP A 101 -6.43 -8.43 -24.37
N GLU A 102 -6.33 -9.40 -23.47
CA GLU A 102 -7.15 -9.49 -22.26
C GLU A 102 -6.31 -9.27 -21.01
N VAL A 103 -6.88 -8.55 -20.04
CA VAL A 103 -6.33 -8.39 -18.69
C VAL A 103 -7.32 -8.99 -17.70
N VAL A 104 -6.85 -9.94 -16.89
CA VAL A 104 -7.63 -10.47 -15.76
C VAL A 104 -7.32 -9.67 -14.52
N THR A 105 -8.37 -9.22 -13.84
CA THR A 105 -8.32 -8.45 -12.58
C THR A 105 -9.44 -8.92 -11.66
N THR A 106 -9.68 -8.22 -10.54
CA THR A 106 -10.79 -8.55 -9.63
C THR A 106 -11.87 -7.46 -9.61
N ASP A 107 -13.05 -7.80 -9.08
CA ASP A 107 -14.13 -6.84 -8.83
C ASP A 107 -13.92 -5.98 -7.59
N ALA A 108 -12.82 -6.20 -6.86
CA ALA A 108 -12.46 -5.50 -5.60
C ALA A 108 -11.30 -4.52 -5.75
N GLU A 109 -10.92 -4.14 -6.97
CA GLU A 109 -9.75 -3.31 -7.18
C GLU A 109 -9.98 -1.83 -6.88
N HIS A 110 -8.94 -1.18 -6.40
CA HIS A 110 -8.95 0.26 -6.19
C HIS A 110 -8.85 1.00 -7.54
N PRO A 111 -9.49 2.18 -7.70
CA PRO A 111 -9.37 3.00 -8.92
C PRO A 111 -7.93 3.29 -9.37
N GLY A 112 -6.97 3.31 -8.43
CA GLY A 112 -5.53 3.48 -8.74
C GLY A 112 -4.94 2.39 -9.64
N LEU A 113 -5.50 1.19 -9.63
CA LEU A 113 -5.19 0.12 -10.58
C LEU A 113 -6.18 0.08 -11.73
N MET A 114 -7.49 0.19 -11.43
CA MET A 114 -8.52 0.04 -12.46
C MET A 114 -8.46 1.07 -13.58
N LEU A 115 -8.27 2.36 -13.25
CA LEU A 115 -8.25 3.42 -14.27
C LEU A 115 -7.10 3.26 -15.28
N PRO A 116 -5.86 2.94 -14.88
CA PRO A 116 -4.80 2.56 -15.84
C PRO A 116 -5.18 1.38 -16.74
N LEU A 117 -5.79 0.33 -16.17
CA LEU A 117 -6.21 -0.83 -16.96
C LEU A 117 -7.29 -0.46 -17.99
N GLU A 118 -8.31 0.28 -17.59
CA GLU A 118 -9.37 0.76 -18.48
C GLU A 118 -8.82 1.68 -19.60
N ALA A 119 -7.81 2.48 -19.28
CA ALA A 119 -7.15 3.36 -20.26
C ALA A 119 -6.24 2.62 -21.26
N SER A 120 -5.87 1.36 -21.00
CA SER A 120 -4.98 0.57 -21.87
C SER A 120 -5.61 0.20 -23.22
N GLY A 121 -6.94 0.18 -23.30
CA GLY A 121 -7.70 -0.30 -24.45
C GLY A 121 -7.86 -1.81 -24.52
N ALA A 122 -7.26 -2.58 -23.63
CA ALA A 122 -7.44 -4.04 -23.52
C ALA A 122 -8.83 -4.41 -22.99
N LYS A 123 -9.25 -5.64 -23.22
CA LYS A 123 -10.47 -6.19 -22.63
C LYS A 123 -10.23 -6.56 -21.17
N ILE A 124 -10.98 -5.95 -20.26
CA ILE A 124 -10.85 -6.20 -18.82
C ILE A 124 -11.84 -7.28 -18.37
N LYS A 125 -11.32 -8.39 -17.87
CA LYS A 125 -12.08 -9.49 -17.28
C LYS A 125 -11.95 -9.41 -15.76
N LYS A 126 -13.10 -9.36 -15.06
CA LYS A 126 -13.15 -9.16 -13.60
C LYS A 126 -13.61 -10.46 -12.92
N ALA A 127 -12.69 -11.13 -12.25
CA ALA A 127 -13.01 -12.22 -11.35
C ALA A 127 -13.83 -11.69 -10.15
N ARG A 128 -14.92 -12.35 -9.84
CA ARG A 128 -15.79 -11.98 -8.71
C ARG A 128 -15.23 -12.58 -7.42
N VAL A 129 -14.47 -11.80 -6.66
CA VAL A 129 -13.86 -12.23 -5.40
C VAL A 129 -14.38 -11.46 -4.18
N THR A 130 -15.11 -10.37 -4.41
CA THR A 130 -15.55 -9.48 -3.33
C THR A 130 -16.42 -10.18 -2.29
N GLU A 131 -17.32 -11.07 -2.73
CA GLU A 131 -18.27 -11.77 -1.88
C GLU A 131 -17.92 -13.27 -1.66
N LEU A 132 -16.80 -13.74 -2.23
CA LEU A 132 -16.33 -15.10 -2.05
C LEU A 132 -15.42 -15.23 -0.82
N PRO A 133 -15.33 -16.41 -0.20
CA PRO A 133 -14.26 -16.74 0.72
C PRO A 133 -12.89 -16.55 0.06
N ALA A 134 -11.92 -16.10 0.82
CA ALA A 134 -10.56 -15.88 0.28
C ALA A 134 -9.94 -17.16 -0.30
N SER A 135 -10.31 -18.33 0.23
CA SER A 135 -9.89 -19.65 -0.28
C SER A 135 -10.35 -19.96 -1.71
N GLU A 136 -11.41 -19.30 -2.20
CA GLU A 136 -11.96 -19.49 -3.54
C GLU A 136 -11.41 -18.50 -4.57
N ALA A 137 -10.62 -17.51 -4.13
CA ALA A 137 -10.11 -16.45 -4.99
C ALA A 137 -9.22 -16.98 -6.14
N LEU A 138 -8.40 -17.99 -5.87
CA LEU A 138 -7.53 -18.59 -6.90
C LEU A 138 -8.37 -19.18 -8.06
N GLU A 139 -9.40 -19.96 -7.73
CA GLU A 139 -10.27 -20.58 -8.72
C GLU A 139 -11.03 -19.51 -9.53
N ALA A 140 -11.60 -18.52 -8.85
CA ALA A 140 -12.32 -17.43 -9.50
C ALA A 140 -11.43 -16.64 -10.48
N ILE A 141 -10.18 -16.34 -10.09
CA ILE A 141 -9.23 -15.60 -10.94
C ILE A 141 -8.79 -16.47 -12.14
N THR A 142 -8.46 -17.73 -11.90
CA THR A 142 -7.99 -18.63 -12.98
C THR A 142 -9.08 -18.99 -13.98
N ALA A 143 -10.34 -19.01 -13.57
CA ALA A 143 -11.50 -19.24 -14.47
C ALA A 143 -11.67 -18.13 -15.51
N GLU A 144 -11.18 -16.91 -15.25
CA GLU A 144 -11.22 -15.80 -16.21
C GLU A 144 -10.07 -15.84 -17.25
N VAL A 145 -9.06 -16.68 -17.05
CA VAL A 145 -7.89 -16.75 -17.95
C VAL A 145 -8.25 -17.44 -19.26
N THR A 146 -7.82 -16.83 -20.38
CA THR A 146 -7.98 -17.38 -21.75
C THR A 146 -6.63 -17.34 -22.50
N PRO A 147 -6.54 -17.92 -23.69
CA PRO A 147 -5.33 -17.78 -24.52
C PRO A 147 -5.00 -16.34 -24.93
N SER A 148 -5.94 -15.40 -24.86
CA SER A 148 -5.73 -13.97 -25.14
C SER A 148 -5.29 -13.18 -23.90
N THR A 149 -5.25 -13.79 -22.72
CA THR A 149 -4.83 -13.11 -21.48
C THR A 149 -3.33 -12.81 -21.52
N ARG A 150 -2.98 -11.52 -21.43
CA ARG A 150 -1.61 -11.01 -21.47
C ARG A 150 -1.10 -10.55 -20.11
N LEU A 151 -2.00 -10.28 -19.20
CA LEU A 151 -1.68 -9.73 -17.87
C LEU A 151 -2.70 -10.19 -16.85
N ILE A 152 -2.24 -10.55 -15.65
CA ILE A 152 -3.04 -10.57 -14.44
C ILE A 152 -2.62 -9.35 -13.62
N ALA A 153 -3.57 -8.49 -13.24
CA ALA A 153 -3.31 -7.28 -12.49
C ALA A 153 -4.29 -7.18 -11.32
N LEU A 154 -3.79 -7.24 -10.08
CA LEU A 154 -4.64 -7.26 -8.88
C LEU A 154 -3.93 -6.72 -7.64
N SER A 155 -4.71 -6.35 -6.63
CA SER A 155 -4.21 -5.96 -5.32
C SER A 155 -3.75 -7.19 -4.52
N HIS A 156 -2.59 -7.11 -3.83
CA HIS A 156 -2.16 -8.17 -2.91
C HIS A 156 -3.12 -8.31 -1.72
N VAL A 157 -3.57 -7.18 -1.17
CA VAL A 157 -4.61 -7.12 -0.14
C VAL A 157 -5.77 -6.31 -0.67
N LEU A 158 -6.94 -6.91 -0.74
CA LEU A 158 -8.15 -6.24 -1.22
C LEU A 158 -8.57 -5.14 -0.24
N TRP A 159 -8.74 -3.93 -0.74
CA TRP A 159 -9.01 -2.76 0.11
C TRP A 159 -10.43 -2.72 0.70
N LEU A 160 -11.35 -3.51 0.15
CA LEU A 160 -12.75 -3.58 0.55
C LEU A 160 -12.99 -4.53 1.75
N ASN A 161 -12.30 -5.66 1.78
CA ASN A 161 -12.55 -6.72 2.77
C ASN A 161 -11.28 -7.21 3.51
N GLY A 162 -10.09 -6.80 3.03
CA GLY A 162 -8.82 -7.16 3.66
C GLY A 162 -8.30 -8.56 3.28
N HIS A 163 -8.92 -9.26 2.32
CA HIS A 163 -8.45 -10.57 1.87
C HIS A 163 -7.07 -10.47 1.22
N VAL A 164 -6.20 -11.41 1.57
CA VAL A 164 -4.86 -11.53 0.97
C VAL A 164 -4.94 -12.49 -0.21
N MET A 165 -4.55 -12.02 -1.38
CA MET A 165 -4.57 -12.81 -2.61
C MET A 165 -3.39 -13.78 -2.67
N PRO A 166 -3.60 -15.02 -3.17
CA PRO A 166 -2.58 -16.07 -3.22
C PRO A 166 -1.64 -15.90 -4.42
N LEU A 167 -0.79 -14.84 -4.39
CA LEU A 167 0.02 -14.42 -5.54
C LEU A 167 0.92 -15.52 -6.11
N ALA A 168 1.59 -16.27 -5.23
CA ALA A 168 2.49 -17.36 -5.64
C ALA A 168 1.74 -18.48 -6.37
N ASP A 169 0.53 -18.83 -5.91
CA ASP A 169 -0.29 -19.84 -6.56
C ASP A 169 -0.86 -19.34 -7.90
N ILE A 170 -1.30 -18.08 -7.96
CA ILE A 170 -1.74 -17.44 -9.21
C ILE A 170 -0.61 -17.50 -10.24
N LYS A 171 0.59 -17.06 -9.87
CA LYS A 171 1.76 -17.08 -10.77
C LYS A 171 2.12 -18.49 -11.19
N ARG A 172 2.15 -19.43 -10.26
CA ARG A 172 2.48 -20.86 -10.52
C ARG A 172 1.48 -21.53 -11.46
N VAL A 173 0.18 -21.29 -11.27
CA VAL A 173 -0.88 -21.95 -12.06
C VAL A 173 -1.00 -21.35 -13.45
N THR A 174 -0.88 -20.03 -13.57
CA THR A 174 -1.13 -19.35 -14.85
C THR A 174 0.13 -19.13 -15.69
N GLY A 175 1.29 -18.97 -15.06
CA GLY A 175 2.55 -18.59 -15.72
C GLY A 175 2.53 -17.20 -16.38
N LEU A 176 1.42 -16.47 -16.26
CA LEU A 176 1.23 -15.17 -16.89
C LEU A 176 2.00 -14.04 -16.19
N PRO A 177 2.31 -12.94 -16.90
CA PRO A 177 2.79 -11.71 -16.27
C PRO A 177 1.83 -11.23 -15.17
N LEU A 178 2.39 -10.84 -14.01
CA LEU A 178 1.64 -10.47 -12.82
C LEU A 178 2.02 -9.07 -12.33
N LEU A 179 1.09 -8.12 -12.40
CA LEU A 179 1.17 -6.80 -11.77
C LEU A 179 0.42 -6.81 -10.45
N VAL A 180 1.10 -6.42 -9.38
CA VAL A 180 0.52 -6.39 -8.04
C VAL A 180 0.44 -4.96 -7.50
N ASP A 181 -0.75 -4.52 -7.13
CA ASP A 181 -0.93 -3.31 -6.31
C ASP A 181 -0.68 -3.66 -4.83
N GLY A 182 0.47 -3.22 -4.32
CA GLY A 182 0.90 -3.43 -2.94
C GLY A 182 0.45 -2.36 -1.95
N ALA A 183 -0.50 -1.49 -2.32
CA ALA A 183 -0.92 -0.35 -1.49
C ALA A 183 -1.40 -0.73 -0.08
N GLN A 184 -1.96 -1.91 0.10
CA GLN A 184 -2.50 -2.37 1.39
C GLN A 184 -1.66 -3.48 2.04
N SER A 185 -0.54 -3.89 1.44
CA SER A 185 0.29 -5.00 1.92
C SER A 185 1.62 -4.56 2.52
N VAL A 186 2.37 -3.68 1.83
CA VAL A 186 3.72 -3.28 2.26
C VAL A 186 3.66 -2.44 3.54
N GLY A 187 4.30 -2.93 4.60
CA GLY A 187 4.23 -2.36 5.95
C GLY A 187 3.06 -2.85 6.81
N ALA A 188 2.08 -3.57 6.21
CA ALA A 188 0.94 -4.16 6.91
C ALA A 188 1.13 -5.64 7.19
N ILE A 189 1.65 -6.39 6.22
CA ILE A 189 1.92 -7.84 6.30
C ILE A 189 3.32 -8.12 5.74
N PRO A 190 3.93 -9.28 6.03
CA PRO A 190 5.14 -9.73 5.35
C PRO A 190 4.90 -9.87 3.84
N VAL A 191 5.84 -9.38 3.03
CA VAL A 191 5.74 -9.39 1.57
C VAL A 191 6.98 -10.03 0.95
N ASP A 192 6.76 -10.96 0.01
CA ASP A 192 7.76 -11.39 -0.96
C ASP A 192 7.28 -10.95 -2.35
N ALA A 193 7.80 -9.82 -2.83
CA ALA A 193 7.42 -9.26 -4.12
C ALA A 193 8.09 -9.98 -5.30
N SER A 194 9.08 -10.85 -5.05
CA SER A 194 9.80 -11.59 -6.10
C SER A 194 8.91 -12.58 -6.86
N VAL A 195 7.74 -12.91 -6.31
CA VAL A 195 6.73 -13.76 -6.96
C VAL A 195 6.02 -13.08 -8.13
N ALA A 196 6.07 -11.75 -8.21
CA ALA A 196 5.43 -10.94 -9.24
C ALA A 196 6.44 -10.43 -10.27
N ASP A 197 5.96 -10.03 -11.44
CA ASP A 197 6.79 -9.31 -12.42
C ASP A 197 6.89 -7.82 -12.10
N TRP A 198 5.82 -7.26 -11.51
CA TRP A 198 5.77 -5.88 -11.04
C TRP A 198 5.01 -5.78 -9.72
N TYR A 199 5.55 -5.00 -8.79
CA TYR A 199 4.94 -4.83 -7.48
C TYR A 199 5.05 -3.38 -7.01
N THR A 200 3.91 -2.72 -6.75
CA THR A 200 3.88 -1.32 -6.32
C THR A 200 3.93 -1.19 -4.80
N VAL A 201 4.47 -0.08 -4.32
CA VAL A 201 4.59 0.26 -2.89
C VAL A 201 4.00 1.64 -2.63
N SER A 202 3.23 1.79 -1.56
CA SER A 202 2.74 3.09 -1.06
C SER A 202 3.51 3.49 0.19
N GLY A 203 4.25 4.60 0.15
CA GLY A 203 5.01 5.08 1.29
C GLY A 203 4.16 5.69 2.39
N GLN A 204 3.08 6.35 2.03
CA GLN A 204 2.24 7.14 2.94
C GLN A 204 1.20 6.34 3.74
N LYS A 205 1.03 5.04 3.45
CA LYS A 205 0.04 4.22 4.15
C LYS A 205 0.67 3.52 5.35
N TRP A 206 0.88 2.23 5.24
CA TRP A 206 1.36 1.37 6.32
C TRP A 206 2.83 1.59 6.69
N LEU A 207 3.62 2.19 5.79
CA LEU A 207 4.99 2.60 6.08
C LEU A 207 5.05 3.92 6.88
N CYS A 208 3.93 4.64 7.03
CA CYS A 208 3.85 5.93 7.76
C CYS A 208 4.81 7.01 7.21
N GLY A 209 5.17 6.91 5.94
CA GLY A 209 6.01 7.89 5.24
C GLY A 209 5.23 9.13 4.78
N PRO A 210 5.90 10.09 4.17
CA PRO A 210 5.29 11.28 3.59
C PRO A 210 4.30 10.91 2.47
N GLU A 211 3.32 11.76 2.26
CA GLU A 211 2.45 11.68 1.08
C GLU A 211 3.26 11.83 -0.22
N THR A 212 2.70 11.37 -1.31
CA THR A 212 3.35 11.35 -2.63
C THR A 212 4.69 10.62 -2.66
N THR A 213 4.77 9.51 -1.91
CA THR A 213 5.92 8.59 -1.94
C THR A 213 5.49 7.16 -2.18
N GLY A 214 6.31 6.44 -2.93
CA GLY A 214 6.09 5.04 -3.25
C GLY A 214 7.30 4.44 -3.97
N ALA A 215 7.13 3.21 -4.44
CA ALA A 215 8.11 2.53 -5.27
C ALA A 215 7.43 1.53 -6.20
N LEU A 216 8.17 1.10 -7.23
CA LEU A 216 7.81 0.02 -8.13
C LEU A 216 8.97 -0.96 -8.25
N TYR A 217 8.73 -2.21 -7.92
CA TYR A 217 9.62 -3.33 -8.28
C TYR A 217 9.31 -3.78 -9.71
N VAL A 218 10.37 -4.07 -10.48
CA VAL A 218 10.31 -4.53 -11.86
C VAL A 218 11.27 -5.69 -12.03
N ALA A 219 10.77 -6.91 -12.20
CA ALA A 219 11.59 -8.12 -12.33
C ALA A 219 12.53 -8.06 -13.54
N ASP A 220 12.06 -7.53 -14.66
CA ASP A 220 12.84 -7.29 -15.87
C ASP A 220 12.67 -5.84 -16.37
N PRO A 221 13.58 -4.92 -16.00
CA PRO A 221 13.50 -3.54 -16.45
C PRO A 221 13.61 -3.35 -17.97
N GLU A 222 14.26 -4.26 -18.69
CA GLU A 222 14.43 -4.15 -20.14
C GLU A 222 13.17 -4.59 -20.89
N GLY A 223 12.40 -5.52 -20.32
CA GLY A 223 11.14 -6.01 -20.88
C GLY A 223 10.00 -5.00 -20.92
N LEU A 224 10.12 -3.89 -20.18
CA LEU A 224 9.11 -2.83 -20.13
C LEU A 224 9.55 -1.61 -20.94
N LYS A 225 8.66 -1.11 -21.82
CA LYS A 225 8.95 0.06 -22.67
C LYS A 225 8.61 1.35 -21.93
N PRO A 226 9.60 2.24 -21.61
CA PRO A 226 9.28 3.52 -20.98
C PRO A 226 8.54 4.44 -21.98
N ARG A 227 7.30 4.78 -21.66
CA ARG A 227 6.45 5.69 -22.47
C ARG A 227 6.67 7.16 -22.11
N MET A 228 6.99 7.45 -20.88
CA MET A 228 7.44 8.77 -20.42
C MET A 228 8.89 8.65 -19.98
N LYS A 229 9.74 9.53 -20.47
CA LYS A 229 11.17 9.47 -20.20
C LYS A 229 11.57 10.63 -19.30
N HIS A 230 12.11 10.30 -18.15
CA HIS A 230 12.77 11.27 -17.30
C HIS A 230 14.11 11.72 -17.91
N TYR A 231 14.54 12.92 -17.59
CA TYR A 231 15.80 13.51 -18.10
C TYR A 231 17.03 12.58 -17.90
N PHE A 232 17.15 11.92 -16.76
CA PHE A 232 18.25 11.01 -16.47
C PHE A 232 18.00 9.55 -16.89
N ALA A 233 16.81 9.19 -17.34
CA ALA A 233 16.47 7.80 -17.68
C ALA A 233 17.33 7.23 -18.81
N SER A 234 17.81 8.08 -19.73
CA SER A 234 18.61 7.67 -20.89
C SER A 234 20.01 7.14 -20.55
N VAL A 235 20.51 7.42 -19.35
CA VAL A 235 21.86 7.00 -18.88
C VAL A 235 21.80 5.90 -17.80
N ARG A 236 20.60 5.43 -17.46
CA ARG A 236 20.38 4.40 -16.45
C ARG A 236 20.17 3.03 -17.10
N THR A 237 20.69 1.98 -16.46
CA THR A 237 20.59 0.58 -16.92
C THR A 237 19.76 -0.29 -15.97
N ASP A 238 19.51 0.19 -14.74
CA ASP A 238 18.67 -0.47 -13.74
C ASP A 238 17.18 -0.03 -13.86
N ALA A 239 16.32 -0.43 -12.92
CA ALA A 239 14.90 -0.08 -12.93
C ALA A 239 14.65 1.43 -12.98
N THR A 240 15.59 2.27 -12.52
CA THR A 240 15.44 3.74 -12.57
C THR A 240 15.40 4.31 -13.98
N ARG A 241 15.72 3.53 -15.02
CA ARG A 241 15.49 3.90 -16.42
C ARG A 241 14.01 4.15 -16.75
N LEU A 242 13.11 3.61 -15.93
CA LEU A 242 11.67 3.75 -16.07
C LEU A 242 11.10 4.93 -15.27
N ALA A 243 11.91 5.60 -14.43
CA ALA A 243 11.46 6.71 -13.61
C ALA A 243 10.92 7.86 -14.46
N VAL A 244 9.83 8.46 -14.01
CA VAL A 244 9.18 9.62 -14.67
C VAL A 244 9.51 10.91 -13.95
N VAL A 245 9.66 10.86 -12.63
CA VAL A 245 9.93 12.00 -11.76
C VAL A 245 11.02 11.66 -10.74
N HIS A 246 11.65 12.68 -10.17
CA HIS A 246 12.41 12.57 -8.94
C HIS A 246 11.54 12.99 -7.76
N LEU A 247 11.57 12.21 -6.68
CA LEU A 247 11.00 12.64 -5.42
C LEU A 247 11.81 13.82 -4.84
N GLY A 248 11.14 14.74 -4.17
CA GLY A 248 11.82 15.77 -3.39
C GLY A 248 12.75 15.15 -2.34
N HIS A 249 13.92 15.75 -2.13
CA HIS A 249 14.92 15.17 -1.23
C HIS A 249 14.39 15.01 0.22
N GLU A 250 13.53 15.95 0.66
CA GLU A 250 12.85 15.85 1.96
C GLU A 250 11.89 14.66 2.03
N LEU A 251 11.21 14.32 0.93
CA LEU A 251 10.31 13.16 0.87
C LEU A 251 11.10 11.85 0.94
N VAL A 252 12.25 11.79 0.24
CA VAL A 252 13.17 10.65 0.30
C VAL A 252 13.69 10.45 1.72
N ALA A 253 14.14 11.53 2.38
CA ALA A 253 14.62 11.47 3.76
C ALA A 253 13.51 11.03 4.74
N GLY A 254 12.31 11.56 4.57
CA GLY A 254 11.14 11.21 5.38
C GLY A 254 10.75 9.74 5.22
N LEU A 255 10.63 9.25 3.98
CA LEU A 255 10.29 7.85 3.74
C LEU A 255 11.38 6.90 4.25
N LYS A 256 12.65 7.26 4.07
CA LYS A 256 13.77 6.48 4.61
C LYS A 256 13.70 6.36 6.14
N ALA A 257 13.41 7.46 6.84
CA ALA A 257 13.22 7.45 8.28
C ALA A 257 12.04 6.59 8.70
N ALA A 258 10.91 6.68 8.00
CA ALA A 258 9.71 5.90 8.26
C ALA A 258 9.91 4.39 8.04
N VAL A 259 10.63 3.99 7.00
CA VAL A 259 11.00 2.58 6.76
C VAL A 259 11.93 2.05 7.86
N ALA A 260 12.89 2.86 8.29
CA ALA A 260 13.80 2.49 9.38
C ALA A 260 13.11 2.37 10.75
N ASP A 261 11.95 2.99 10.93
CA ASP A 261 11.14 2.92 12.15
C ASP A 261 10.24 1.67 12.22
N GLN A 262 10.14 0.86 11.16
CA GLN A 262 9.35 -0.38 11.15
C GLN A 262 9.98 -1.40 12.14
N PRO A 263 9.28 -1.77 13.23
CA PRO A 263 9.86 -2.68 14.19
C PRO A 263 9.77 -4.14 13.72
N GLU A 264 10.77 -4.95 14.03
CA GLU A 264 10.75 -6.40 13.68
C GLU A 264 9.53 -7.15 14.22
N TRP A 265 9.01 -6.74 15.37
CA TRP A 265 7.81 -7.31 15.99
C TRP A 265 6.50 -6.76 15.40
N GLY A 266 6.57 -5.77 14.49
CA GLY A 266 5.42 -4.99 14.02
C GLY A 266 4.34 -5.85 13.37
N PHE A 267 4.69 -6.71 12.43
CA PHE A 267 3.72 -7.56 11.73
C PHE A 267 2.96 -8.50 12.67
N ARG A 268 3.68 -9.13 13.63
CA ARG A 268 3.06 -10.01 14.61
C ARG A 268 2.06 -9.24 15.47
N ARG A 269 2.46 -8.07 16.00
CA ARG A 269 1.58 -7.24 16.82
C ARG A 269 0.35 -6.76 16.04
N ALA A 270 0.54 -6.31 14.79
CA ALA A 270 -0.57 -5.89 13.96
C ALA A 270 -1.58 -7.04 13.71
N ALA A 271 -1.08 -8.26 13.47
CA ALA A 271 -1.92 -9.44 13.30
C ALA A 271 -2.70 -9.80 14.58
N GLU A 272 -2.08 -9.72 15.76
CA GLU A 272 -2.75 -9.92 17.05
C GLU A 272 -3.84 -8.86 17.29
N LEU A 273 -3.54 -7.59 17.03
CA LEU A 273 -4.48 -6.49 17.25
C LEU A 273 -5.65 -6.49 16.28
N VAL A 274 -5.43 -6.83 15.01
CA VAL A 274 -6.53 -6.91 14.03
C VAL A 274 -7.50 -8.05 14.40
N ALA A 275 -7.00 -9.18 14.91
CA ALA A 275 -7.84 -10.26 15.42
C ALA A 275 -8.70 -9.78 16.59
N LEU A 276 -8.11 -9.08 17.57
CA LEU A 276 -8.82 -8.48 18.69
C LEU A 276 -9.87 -7.45 18.23
N CYS A 277 -9.54 -6.61 17.25
CA CYS A 277 -10.47 -5.62 16.69
C CYS A 277 -11.67 -6.30 16.03
N ARG A 278 -11.42 -7.30 15.19
CA ARG A 278 -12.46 -8.11 14.55
C ARG A 278 -13.40 -8.75 15.57
N GLU A 279 -12.84 -9.43 16.56
CA GLU A 279 -13.61 -10.07 17.63
C GLU A 279 -14.40 -9.08 18.49
N ALA A 280 -13.82 -7.92 18.80
CA ALA A 280 -14.49 -6.88 19.57
C ALA A 280 -15.72 -6.34 18.83
N LEU A 281 -15.62 -6.10 17.52
CA LEU A 281 -16.73 -5.67 16.69
C LEU A 281 -17.83 -6.75 16.60
N ILE A 282 -17.46 -8.01 16.39
CA ILE A 282 -18.41 -9.14 16.37
C ILE A 282 -19.15 -9.28 17.72
N ARG A 283 -18.41 -9.25 18.84
CA ARG A 283 -19.00 -9.33 20.20
C ARG A 283 -19.93 -8.16 20.50
N ALA A 284 -19.66 -7.00 19.92
CA ALA A 284 -20.54 -5.84 20.02
C ALA A 284 -21.75 -5.90 19.10
N GLY A 285 -21.89 -6.94 18.26
CA GLY A 285 -23.04 -7.19 17.38
C GLY A 285 -22.94 -6.56 15.99
N PHE A 286 -21.78 -6.05 15.61
CA PHE A 286 -21.59 -5.50 14.26
C PHE A 286 -21.42 -6.62 13.22
N ASP A 287 -21.93 -6.38 12.00
CA ASP A 287 -21.69 -7.23 10.83
C ASP A 287 -20.26 -7.01 10.32
N VAL A 288 -19.41 -8.03 10.40
CA VAL A 288 -17.98 -7.97 10.04
C VAL A 288 -17.72 -8.86 8.84
N ARG A 289 -17.35 -8.23 7.70
CA ARG A 289 -17.08 -8.92 6.45
C ARG A 289 -15.69 -9.57 6.40
N THR A 290 -14.67 -8.93 7.03
CA THR A 290 -13.30 -9.41 6.98
C THR A 290 -13.16 -10.79 7.61
N GLU A 291 -12.58 -11.74 6.90
CA GLU A 291 -12.22 -13.05 7.42
C GLU A 291 -11.04 -12.96 8.39
N ALA A 292 -10.93 -13.96 9.28
CA ALA A 292 -9.83 -14.02 10.23
C ALA A 292 -8.52 -14.44 9.54
N GLY A 293 -7.39 -13.93 10.03
CA GLY A 293 -6.06 -14.41 9.63
C GLY A 293 -5.54 -13.86 8.30
N HIS A 294 -6.16 -12.80 7.75
CA HIS A 294 -5.73 -12.18 6.51
C HIS A 294 -4.83 -10.96 6.73
N SER A 295 -5.35 -9.76 6.53
CA SER A 295 -4.57 -8.52 6.64
C SER A 295 -4.90 -7.75 7.92
N THR A 296 -4.46 -6.52 7.96
CA THR A 296 -4.66 -5.56 9.05
C THR A 296 -5.87 -4.63 8.85
N LEU A 297 -6.74 -4.96 7.90
CA LEU A 297 -7.99 -4.26 7.61
C LEU A 297 -9.17 -5.03 8.23
N VAL A 298 -10.11 -4.29 8.83
CA VAL A 298 -11.39 -4.83 9.31
C VAL A 298 -12.51 -4.01 8.71
N SER A 299 -13.31 -4.62 7.84
CA SER A 299 -14.48 -4.01 7.23
C SER A 299 -15.75 -4.51 7.92
N PHE A 300 -16.61 -3.57 8.30
CA PHE A 300 -17.80 -3.84 9.10
C PHE A 300 -18.93 -2.85 8.77
N ARG A 301 -20.15 -3.16 9.18
CA ARG A 301 -21.30 -2.26 9.10
C ARG A 301 -21.71 -1.81 10.49
N ALA A 302 -22.15 -0.55 10.58
CA ALA A 302 -22.78 0.03 11.77
C ALA A 302 -24.09 0.72 11.37
N PRO A 303 -25.07 0.87 12.29
CA PRO A 303 -26.30 1.59 12.01
C PRO A 303 -26.06 3.06 11.62
N GLY A 304 -26.87 3.59 10.71
CA GLY A 304 -26.80 4.98 10.25
C GLY A 304 -26.06 5.15 8.92
N GLU A 305 -26.05 6.38 8.43
CA GLU A 305 -25.35 6.74 7.20
C GLU A 305 -23.82 6.69 7.42
N PRO A 306 -23.03 5.95 6.61
CA PRO A 306 -21.61 5.72 6.86
C PRO A 306 -20.78 7.00 7.02
N VAL A 307 -21.09 8.05 6.24
CA VAL A 307 -20.39 9.33 6.33
C VAL A 307 -20.63 9.99 7.69
N GLU A 308 -21.86 9.95 8.20
CA GLU A 308 -22.21 10.54 9.50
C GLU A 308 -21.64 9.72 10.66
N VAL A 309 -21.60 8.39 10.53
CA VAL A 309 -20.93 7.51 11.50
C VAL A 309 -19.43 7.82 11.61
N VAL A 310 -18.73 8.01 10.47
CA VAL A 310 -17.31 8.37 10.46
C VAL A 310 -17.07 9.74 11.09
N LYS A 311 -17.90 10.74 10.80
CA LYS A 311 -17.81 12.06 11.45
C LYS A 311 -18.03 11.98 12.95
N ALA A 312 -19.07 11.28 13.40
CA ALA A 312 -19.36 11.12 14.82
C ALA A 312 -18.24 10.34 15.56
N ALA A 313 -17.64 9.36 14.92
CA ALA A 313 -16.47 8.66 15.45
C ALA A 313 -15.26 9.60 15.58
N TYR A 314 -15.02 10.45 14.58
CA TYR A 314 -13.93 11.45 14.62
C TYR A 314 -14.12 12.43 15.78
N ASP A 315 -15.32 12.95 16.00
CA ASP A 315 -15.65 13.86 17.12
C ASP A 315 -15.42 13.20 18.49
N ARG A 316 -15.47 11.86 18.56
CA ARG A 316 -15.15 11.04 19.73
C ARG A 316 -13.67 10.58 19.77
N GLY A 317 -12.83 11.12 18.88
CA GLY A 317 -11.39 10.83 18.82
C GLY A 317 -11.05 9.49 18.18
N VAL A 318 -11.85 9.00 17.22
CA VAL A 318 -11.58 7.76 16.46
C VAL A 318 -11.55 8.06 14.98
N VAL A 319 -10.44 7.67 14.31
CA VAL A 319 -10.23 7.90 12.88
C VAL A 319 -10.40 6.59 12.14
N ILE A 320 -11.49 6.46 11.40
CA ILE A 320 -11.83 5.34 10.51
C ILE A 320 -12.28 5.87 9.15
N ARG A 321 -12.65 4.99 8.23
CA ARG A 321 -13.10 5.35 6.89
C ARG A 321 -14.41 4.65 6.54
N TYR A 322 -15.26 5.31 5.74
CA TYR A 322 -16.35 4.66 5.02
C TYR A 322 -15.84 4.07 3.68
N LEU A 323 -16.48 2.99 3.25
CA LEU A 323 -16.26 2.30 1.99
C LEU A 323 -17.56 2.34 1.15
N PRO A 324 -17.51 1.92 -0.13
CA PRO A 324 -18.72 1.70 -0.92
C PRO A 324 -19.72 0.76 -0.23
N ASP A 325 -20.96 0.79 -0.67
CA ASP A 325 -22.05 -0.12 -0.28
C ASP A 325 -22.34 -0.16 1.23
N GLY A 326 -22.13 0.95 1.92
CA GLY A 326 -22.48 1.10 3.33
C GLY A 326 -21.50 0.49 4.32
N TRP A 327 -20.32 0.06 3.87
CA TRP A 327 -19.28 -0.48 4.74
C TRP A 327 -18.43 0.60 5.39
N LEU A 328 -17.89 0.28 6.55
CA LEU A 328 -16.87 1.03 7.28
C LEU A 328 -15.59 0.19 7.33
N ARG A 329 -14.44 0.84 7.52
CA ARG A 329 -13.15 0.14 7.63
C ARG A 329 -12.29 0.74 8.73
N ALA A 330 -11.87 -0.11 9.65
CA ALA A 330 -10.75 0.13 10.54
C ALA A 330 -9.47 -0.47 9.94
N SER A 331 -8.38 0.27 10.03
CA SER A 331 -7.04 -0.12 9.56
C SER A 331 -6.11 -0.17 10.77
N VAL A 332 -5.82 -1.37 11.27
CA VAL A 332 -5.12 -1.60 12.55
C VAL A 332 -3.63 -1.75 12.30
N GLY A 333 -2.82 -0.77 12.73
CA GLY A 333 -1.37 -0.82 12.59
C GLY A 333 -0.69 -1.34 13.87
N TRP A 334 0.60 -1.67 13.77
CA TRP A 334 1.41 -2.10 14.90
C TRP A 334 1.54 -1.05 16.02
N TRP A 335 1.31 0.22 15.70
CA TRP A 335 1.33 1.36 16.64
C TRP A 335 0.06 1.49 17.47
N ASN A 336 -1.01 0.78 17.13
CA ASN A 336 -2.23 0.76 17.91
C ASN A 336 -2.11 -0.10 19.18
N ASP A 337 -3.06 0.06 20.09
CA ASP A 337 -3.20 -0.78 21.27
C ASP A 337 -4.67 -1.16 21.52
N GLU A 338 -4.87 -1.95 22.55
CA GLU A 338 -6.19 -2.47 22.94
C GLU A 338 -7.17 -1.35 23.32
N SER A 339 -6.66 -0.21 23.83
CA SER A 339 -7.49 0.95 24.17
C SER A 339 -8.04 1.64 22.91
N ASP A 340 -7.29 1.65 21.81
CA ASP A 340 -7.76 2.17 20.52
C ASP A 340 -8.96 1.35 20.01
N ILE A 341 -8.93 0.02 20.20
CA ILE A 341 -10.04 -0.88 19.82
C ILE A 341 -11.26 -0.65 20.71
N GLN A 342 -11.06 -0.48 22.03
CA GLN A 342 -12.14 -0.16 22.95
C GLN A 342 -12.80 1.18 22.61
N ARG A 343 -11.99 2.19 22.29
CA ARG A 343 -12.49 3.51 21.84
C ARG A 343 -13.27 3.39 20.54
N LEU A 344 -12.81 2.57 19.56
CA LEU A 344 -13.56 2.32 18.33
C LEU A 344 -14.96 1.81 18.63
N VAL A 345 -15.08 0.71 19.39
CA VAL A 345 -16.39 0.11 19.70
C VAL A 345 -17.29 1.10 20.44
N ALA A 346 -16.74 1.86 21.40
CA ALA A 346 -17.51 2.84 22.17
C ALA A 346 -17.95 4.07 21.34
N ALA A 347 -17.23 4.37 20.25
CA ALA A 347 -17.56 5.50 19.38
C ALA A 347 -18.65 5.20 18.36
N LEU A 348 -18.92 3.94 18.07
CA LEU A 348 -19.92 3.50 17.08
C LEU A 348 -21.33 3.53 17.67
N PRO A 349 -22.37 3.78 16.84
CA PRO A 349 -23.76 3.62 17.27
C PRO A 349 -24.04 2.13 17.57
N ALA A 350 -24.77 1.88 18.67
CA ALA A 350 -25.08 0.51 19.07
C ALA A 350 -25.86 -0.22 17.95
N PRO A 351 -25.50 -1.50 17.66
CA PRO A 351 -26.34 -2.33 16.82
C PRO A 351 -27.72 -2.50 17.45
N GLY A 352 -28.78 -2.46 16.63
CA GLY A 352 -30.16 -2.60 17.10
C GLY A 352 -30.48 -4.02 17.57
#